data_ffa20fcd9666e52dae48de431d5362e6
#
_entry.id   ffa20fcd9666e52dae48de431d5362e6
#
_cell.length_a   1.000
_cell.length_b   1.000
_cell.length_c   1.000
_cell.angle_alpha   90.00
_cell.angle_beta   90.00
_cell.angle_gamma   90.00
#
_symmetry.space_group_name_H-M   'P 1'
#
loop_
_entity.id
_entity.type
_entity.pdbx_description
1 polymer ?
#
loop_
_entity_poly.entity_id
_entity_poly.type
_entity_poly.pdbx_seq_one_letter_code
_entity_poly.pdbx_strand_id
1 'polypeptide(L)'
;MPTDLGDAGDTAHDAAWFEALVREHATAVHRFVVRRAGRDEAEDLAADVLTVAWRRRADVPDGAELPWLYRTAGFVVANHRRKGRPIPVADVPDEIDSDDPAVRAVQEERVREVLGALSARDREVLLLNAWEGLTGDALAQVLGIGRGGADAALSRARARLREVWAAAES
;
A
#
# COMPACT_ATOMS: atom_id res chain seq x y z
N MET A 1 46.14 -3.79 22.41
CA MET A 1 44.78 -4.13 22.76
C MET A 1 43.84 -3.34 21.87
N PRO A 2 43.27 -3.88 20.82
CA PRO A 2 42.21 -3.23 20.10
C PRO A 2 40.94 -3.45 20.89
N THR A 3 40.35 -2.38 21.37
CA THR A 3 39.02 -2.37 21.95
C THR A 3 38.02 -2.53 20.80
N ASP A 4 37.55 -3.73 20.66
CA ASP A 4 36.39 -4.04 19.82
C ASP A 4 35.17 -3.34 20.46
N LEU A 5 34.88 -2.13 20.02
CA LEU A 5 33.60 -1.47 20.18
C LEU A 5 32.79 -1.73 18.90
N GLY A 6 32.68 -3.03 18.55
CA GLY A 6 31.83 -3.54 17.50
C GLY A 6 30.38 -3.53 17.93
N ASP A 7 29.62 -2.79 17.20
CA ASP A 7 28.35 -3.19 16.63
C ASP A 7 27.30 -3.81 17.58
N ALA A 8 26.94 -3.09 18.64
CA ALA A 8 25.78 -3.43 19.47
C ALA A 8 24.46 -2.87 18.91
N GLY A 9 24.45 -2.24 17.72
CA GLY A 9 23.28 -1.59 17.11
C GLY A 9 22.56 -2.38 16.01
N ASP A 10 23.14 -3.49 15.53
CA ASP A 10 22.62 -4.20 14.34
C ASP A 10 22.08 -5.63 14.66
N THR A 11 21.95 -6.00 15.91
CA THR A 11 21.51 -7.36 16.29
C THR A 11 20.01 -7.54 16.40
N ALA A 12 19.24 -6.45 16.47
CA ALA A 12 17.78 -6.54 16.63
C ALA A 12 17.07 -6.98 15.34
N HIS A 13 17.56 -6.54 14.16
CA HIS A 13 17.01 -6.89 12.85
C HIS A 13 18.07 -7.54 11.98
N ASP A 14 18.48 -8.74 12.37
CA ASP A 14 19.46 -9.58 11.68
C ASP A 14 18.86 -10.44 10.56
N ALA A 15 19.63 -11.34 9.99
CA ALA A 15 19.16 -12.25 8.95
C ALA A 15 18.03 -13.16 9.43
N ALA A 16 18.08 -13.63 10.68
CA ALA A 16 17.02 -14.47 11.25
C ALA A 16 15.70 -13.71 11.42
N TRP A 17 15.78 -12.46 11.85
CA TRP A 17 14.62 -11.56 11.88
C TRP A 17 14.03 -11.37 10.48
N PHE A 18 14.88 -11.14 9.48
CA PHE A 18 14.41 -10.94 8.10
C PHE A 18 13.76 -12.21 7.52
N GLU A 19 14.31 -13.38 7.77
CA GLU A 19 13.70 -14.65 7.37
C GLU A 19 12.31 -14.83 8.00
N ALA A 20 12.15 -14.47 9.27
CA ALA A 20 10.87 -14.49 9.96
C ALA A 20 9.88 -13.48 9.35
N LEU A 21 10.34 -12.26 9.05
CA LEU A 21 9.55 -11.22 8.37
C LEU A 21 9.01 -11.72 7.02
N VAL A 22 9.89 -12.30 6.21
CA VAL A 22 9.51 -12.86 4.89
C VAL A 22 8.50 -13.98 5.05
N ARG A 23 8.76 -14.93 5.95
CA ARG A 23 7.86 -16.07 6.20
C ARG A 23 6.47 -15.61 6.63
N GLU A 24 6.39 -14.58 7.46
CA GLU A 24 5.12 -14.09 8.00
C GLU A 24 4.36 -13.19 7.01
N HIS A 25 5.05 -12.34 6.26
CA HIS A 25 4.42 -11.25 5.52
C HIS A 25 4.54 -11.30 4.00
N ALA A 26 5.40 -12.15 3.43
CA ALA A 26 5.63 -12.16 1.98
C ALA A 26 4.35 -12.40 1.17
N THR A 27 3.47 -13.29 1.64
CA THR A 27 2.20 -13.57 0.96
C THR A 27 1.27 -12.35 0.97
N ALA A 28 1.18 -11.65 2.09
CA ALA A 28 0.36 -10.44 2.21
C ALA A 28 0.88 -9.33 1.30
N VAL A 29 2.19 -9.12 1.27
CA VAL A 29 2.85 -8.16 0.36
C VAL A 29 2.60 -8.52 -1.10
N HIS A 30 2.77 -9.78 -1.48
CA HIS A 30 2.51 -10.23 -2.85
C HIS A 30 1.05 -9.99 -3.26
N ARG A 31 0.08 -10.33 -2.41
CA ARG A 31 -1.35 -10.05 -2.67
C ARG A 31 -1.65 -8.57 -2.83
N PHE A 32 -1.04 -7.74 -1.99
CA PHE A 32 -1.15 -6.29 -2.08
C PHE A 32 -0.68 -5.79 -3.44
N VAL A 33 0.47 -6.27 -3.89
CA VAL A 33 1.07 -5.87 -5.18
C VAL A 33 0.25 -6.40 -6.36
N VAL A 34 -0.22 -7.65 -6.32
CA VAL A 34 -1.10 -8.22 -7.36
C VAL A 34 -2.32 -7.35 -7.62
N ARG A 35 -2.98 -6.89 -6.56
CA ARG A 35 -4.19 -6.06 -6.66
C ARG A 35 -3.91 -4.70 -7.30
N ARG A 36 -2.71 -4.17 -7.19
CA ARG A 36 -2.33 -2.81 -7.62
C ARG A 36 -1.48 -2.74 -8.88
N ALA A 37 -0.74 -3.76 -9.20
CA ALA A 37 0.14 -3.80 -10.36
C ALA A 37 -0.19 -4.94 -11.35
N GLY A 38 -1.06 -5.87 -10.95
CA GLY A 38 -1.34 -7.07 -11.75
C GLY A 38 -0.40 -8.22 -11.43
N ARG A 39 -0.72 -9.40 -11.97
CA ARG A 39 0.01 -10.65 -11.67
C ARG A 39 1.39 -10.71 -12.31
N ASP A 40 1.54 -10.16 -13.50
CA ASP A 40 2.77 -10.30 -14.29
C ASP A 40 3.95 -9.59 -13.63
N GLU A 41 3.70 -8.47 -12.96
CA GLU A 41 4.71 -7.64 -12.29
C GLU A 41 4.86 -7.95 -10.80
N ALA A 42 3.92 -8.71 -10.23
CA ALA A 42 3.77 -8.82 -8.77
C ALA A 42 4.96 -9.48 -8.09
N GLU A 43 5.54 -10.52 -8.68
CA GLU A 43 6.67 -11.25 -8.10
C GLU A 43 7.90 -10.36 -7.99
N ASP A 44 8.25 -9.65 -9.06
CA ASP A 44 9.40 -8.76 -9.09
C ASP A 44 9.22 -7.56 -8.15
N LEU A 45 8.04 -6.96 -8.15
CA LEU A 45 7.74 -5.81 -7.28
C LEU A 45 7.69 -6.21 -5.80
N ALA A 46 7.15 -7.39 -5.47
CA ALA A 46 7.18 -7.90 -4.11
C ALA A 46 8.61 -8.18 -3.64
N ALA A 47 9.47 -8.73 -4.51
CA ALA A 47 10.88 -8.90 -4.22
C ALA A 47 11.60 -7.56 -3.99
N ASP A 48 11.27 -6.53 -4.75
CA ASP A 48 11.78 -5.17 -4.55
C ASP A 48 11.36 -4.60 -3.18
N VAL A 49 10.12 -4.82 -2.76
CA VAL A 49 9.65 -4.40 -1.42
C VAL A 49 10.47 -5.07 -0.32
N LEU A 50 10.70 -6.37 -0.41
CA LEU A 50 11.49 -7.12 0.58
C LEU A 50 12.96 -6.71 0.54
N THR A 51 13.50 -6.37 -0.61
CA THR A 51 14.86 -5.82 -0.75
C THR A 51 14.99 -4.48 -0.04
N VAL A 52 14.01 -3.60 -0.18
CA VAL A 52 13.96 -2.33 0.57
C VAL A 52 13.87 -2.60 2.07
N ALA A 53 13.04 -3.55 2.49
CA ALA A 53 12.93 -3.93 3.89
C ALA A 53 14.26 -4.41 4.49
N TRP A 54 15.02 -5.21 3.77
CA TRP A 54 16.35 -5.61 4.20
C TRP A 54 17.32 -4.43 4.31
N ARG A 55 17.36 -3.58 3.30
CA ARG A 55 18.25 -2.41 3.28
C ARG A 55 17.93 -1.40 4.36
N ARG A 56 16.67 -1.25 4.68
CA ARG A 56 16.15 -0.31 5.67
C ARG A 56 15.62 -1.00 6.94
N ARG A 57 16.15 -2.17 7.26
CA ARG A 57 15.67 -2.99 8.37
C ARG A 57 15.65 -2.27 9.72
N ALA A 58 16.59 -1.35 9.93
CA ALA A 58 16.62 -0.55 11.15
C ALA A 58 15.43 0.43 11.28
N ASP A 59 14.78 0.78 10.18
CA ASP A 59 13.64 1.69 10.14
C ASP A 59 12.30 0.96 10.29
N VAL A 60 12.29 -0.37 10.20
CA VAL A 60 11.07 -1.16 10.33
C VAL A 60 10.65 -1.21 11.80
N PRO A 61 9.45 -0.70 12.16
CA PRO A 61 9.03 -0.66 13.54
C PRO A 61 8.59 -2.02 14.04
N ASP A 62 9.03 -2.39 15.24
CA ASP A 62 8.59 -3.61 15.91
C ASP A 62 7.08 -3.58 16.17
N GLY A 63 6.39 -4.65 15.82
CA GLY A 63 4.95 -4.79 16.01
C GLY A 63 4.09 -4.04 14.96
N ALA A 64 4.71 -3.35 14.01
CA ALA A 64 4.03 -2.66 12.91
C ALA A 64 4.74 -2.89 11.56
N GLU A 65 5.34 -4.06 11.40
CA GLU A 65 6.11 -4.45 10.22
C GLU A 65 5.22 -4.49 8.97
N LEU A 66 4.06 -5.10 9.06
CA LEU A 66 3.16 -5.26 7.90
C LEU A 66 2.64 -3.91 7.37
N PRO A 67 2.15 -2.97 8.18
CA PRO A 67 1.80 -1.63 7.70
C PRO A 67 2.99 -0.89 7.08
N TRP A 68 4.19 -1.05 7.61
CA TRP A 68 5.40 -0.49 7.03
C TRP A 68 5.70 -1.09 5.66
N LEU A 69 5.55 -2.41 5.51
CA LEU A 69 5.71 -3.11 4.23
C LEU A 69 4.66 -2.67 3.21
N TYR A 70 3.41 -2.49 3.60
CA TYR A 70 2.36 -2.00 2.71
C TYR A 70 2.64 -0.57 2.24
N ARG A 71 3.10 0.31 3.11
CA ARG A 71 3.51 1.65 2.72
C ARG A 71 4.66 1.62 1.71
N THR A 72 5.67 0.82 1.99
CA THR A 72 6.80 0.59 1.06
C THR A 72 6.33 0.03 -0.27
N ALA A 73 5.44 -0.96 -0.25
CA ALA A 73 4.85 -1.53 -1.46
C ALA A 73 4.07 -0.49 -2.27
N GLY A 74 3.34 0.38 -1.63
CA GLY A 74 2.66 1.50 -2.28
C GLY A 74 3.63 2.41 -3.04
N PHE A 75 4.77 2.74 -2.46
CA PHE A 75 5.82 3.52 -3.15
C PHE A 75 6.47 2.75 -4.30
N VAL A 76 6.77 1.47 -4.12
CA VAL A 76 7.36 0.62 -5.17
C VAL A 76 6.41 0.53 -6.37
N VAL A 77 5.14 0.27 -6.14
CA VAL A 77 4.11 0.21 -7.20
C VAL A 77 3.95 1.57 -7.89
N ALA A 78 3.85 2.66 -7.14
CA ALA A 78 3.72 4.00 -7.70
C ALA A 78 4.95 4.39 -8.54
N ASN A 79 6.15 4.02 -8.08
CA ASN A 79 7.39 4.25 -8.82
C ASN A 79 7.44 3.43 -10.12
N HIS A 80 7.01 2.17 -10.07
CA HIS A 80 6.91 1.30 -11.24
C HIS A 80 5.95 1.89 -12.29
N ARG A 81 4.78 2.34 -11.87
CA ARG A 81 3.79 2.97 -12.76
C ARG A 81 4.35 4.23 -13.44
N ARG A 82 5.12 5.06 -12.73
CA ARG A 82 5.74 6.26 -13.30
C ARG A 82 6.79 5.94 -14.37
N LYS A 83 7.55 4.87 -14.23
CA LYS A 83 8.55 4.45 -15.21
C LYS A 83 7.93 3.91 -16.50
N GLY A 84 6.72 3.38 -16.46
CA GLY A 84 6.00 2.84 -17.62
C GLY A 84 5.16 3.86 -18.39
N ARG A 85 5.08 5.12 -17.92
CA ARG A 85 4.32 6.20 -18.60
C ARG A 85 5.25 7.25 -19.19
N PRO A 86 4.96 7.79 -20.42
CA PRO A 86 5.57 9.04 -20.86
C PRO A 86 5.25 10.12 -19.83
N ILE A 87 6.22 10.98 -19.50
CA ILE A 87 6.07 12.06 -18.53
C ILE A 87 4.91 12.95 -18.98
N PRO A 88 3.80 13.06 -18.21
CA PRO A 88 2.79 14.06 -18.52
C PRO A 88 3.39 15.42 -18.17
N VAL A 89 3.45 16.29 -19.15
CA VAL A 89 3.72 17.71 -18.93
C VAL A 89 2.46 18.33 -18.36
N ALA A 90 2.59 18.90 -17.15
CA ALA A 90 1.63 19.71 -16.41
C ALA A 90 0.53 18.95 -15.62
N ASP A 91 0.31 19.46 -14.40
CA ASP A 91 -0.80 19.19 -13.50
C ASP A 91 -2.11 18.87 -14.21
N VAL A 92 -2.46 17.59 -14.26
CA VAL A 92 -3.81 17.17 -14.61
C VAL A 92 -4.53 16.94 -13.28
N PRO A 93 -5.67 17.60 -13.03
CA PRO A 93 -6.52 17.30 -11.88
C PRO A 93 -6.90 15.82 -11.90
N ASP A 94 -7.12 15.24 -10.71
CA ASP A 94 -7.55 13.87 -10.44
C ASP A 94 -8.51 13.32 -11.51
N GLU A 95 -8.00 12.90 -12.66
CA GLU A 95 -8.79 12.11 -13.59
C GLU A 95 -9.04 10.75 -12.96
N ILE A 96 -10.32 10.39 -12.93
CA ILE A 96 -10.82 9.07 -12.58
C ILE A 96 -10.00 8.07 -13.40
N ASP A 97 -9.02 7.43 -12.75
CA ASP A 97 -8.20 6.43 -13.41
C ASP A 97 -8.99 5.12 -13.49
N SER A 98 -9.89 5.05 -14.50
CA SER A 98 -10.67 3.85 -14.80
C SER A 98 -9.78 2.65 -15.18
N ASP A 99 -8.50 2.90 -15.37
CA ASP A 99 -7.48 1.92 -15.75
C ASP A 99 -6.70 1.38 -14.53
N ASP A 100 -7.06 1.81 -13.31
CA ASP A 100 -6.44 1.33 -12.09
C ASP A 100 -6.58 -0.20 -11.99
N PRO A 101 -5.46 -0.97 -11.97
CA PRO A 101 -5.49 -2.42 -11.85
C PRO A 101 -6.24 -2.91 -10.60
N ALA A 102 -6.26 -2.12 -9.52
CA ALA A 102 -7.03 -2.42 -8.31
C ALA A 102 -8.53 -2.44 -8.59
N VAL A 103 -9.03 -1.53 -9.42
CA VAL A 103 -10.43 -1.50 -9.86
C VAL A 103 -10.72 -2.68 -10.79
N ARG A 104 -9.81 -3.00 -11.70
CA ARG A 104 -9.96 -4.14 -12.62
C ARG A 104 -9.97 -5.50 -11.88
N ALA A 105 -9.31 -5.59 -10.73
CA ALA A 105 -9.30 -6.80 -9.91
C ALA A 105 -10.67 -7.13 -9.30
N VAL A 106 -11.59 -6.17 -9.27
CA VAL A 106 -12.96 -6.37 -8.81
C VAL A 106 -13.76 -7.05 -9.90
N GLN A 107 -14.34 -8.21 -9.59
CA GLN A 107 -15.09 -9.01 -10.57
C GLN A 107 -16.50 -8.47 -10.84
N GLU A 108 -17.09 -7.83 -9.87
CA GLU A 108 -18.45 -7.28 -9.99
C GLU A 108 -18.44 -5.93 -10.71
N GLU A 109 -19.09 -5.87 -11.87
CA GLU A 109 -19.14 -4.69 -12.75
C GLU A 109 -19.58 -3.42 -12.02
N ARG A 110 -20.66 -3.53 -11.23
CA ARG A 110 -21.19 -2.41 -10.48
C ARG A 110 -20.24 -1.86 -9.42
N VAL A 111 -19.57 -2.75 -8.68
CA VAL A 111 -18.58 -2.33 -7.68
C VAL A 111 -17.41 -1.65 -8.37
N ARG A 112 -17.00 -2.16 -9.54
CA ARG A 112 -15.95 -1.58 -10.36
C ARG A 112 -16.30 -0.16 -10.83
N GLU A 113 -17.52 0.02 -11.31
CA GLU A 113 -18.05 1.33 -11.73
C GLU A 113 -18.07 2.33 -10.57
N VAL A 114 -18.61 1.93 -9.42
CA VAL A 114 -18.69 2.78 -8.23
C VAL A 114 -17.29 3.15 -7.72
N LEU A 115 -16.38 2.19 -7.63
CA LEU A 115 -14.98 2.46 -7.23
C LEU A 115 -14.27 3.38 -8.24
N GLY A 116 -14.54 3.20 -9.52
CA GLY A 116 -14.00 4.07 -10.59
C GLY A 116 -14.46 5.52 -10.48
N ALA A 117 -15.65 5.76 -9.95
CA ALA A 117 -16.23 7.09 -9.76
C ALA A 117 -15.70 7.83 -8.50
N LEU A 118 -14.98 7.14 -7.62
CA LEU A 118 -14.35 7.74 -6.44
C LEU A 118 -13.03 8.43 -6.80
N SER A 119 -12.64 9.43 -5.99
CA SER A 119 -11.28 9.95 -6.06
C SER A 119 -10.26 8.84 -5.80
N ALA A 120 -9.05 8.97 -6.36
CA ALA A 120 -7.97 8.02 -6.12
C ALA A 120 -7.68 7.85 -4.62
N ARG A 121 -7.75 8.94 -3.86
CA ARG A 121 -7.53 8.93 -2.41
C ARG A 121 -8.63 8.18 -1.65
N ASP A 122 -9.89 8.45 -1.93
CA ASP A 122 -11.01 7.77 -1.28
C ASP A 122 -11.01 6.27 -1.59
N ARG A 123 -10.74 5.92 -2.85
CA ARG A 123 -10.60 4.55 -3.30
C ARG A 123 -9.49 3.82 -2.57
N GLU A 124 -8.28 4.42 -2.47
CA GLU A 124 -7.16 3.84 -1.76
C GLU A 124 -7.48 3.55 -0.29
N VAL A 125 -8.06 4.52 0.41
CA VAL A 125 -8.45 4.36 1.82
C VAL A 125 -9.45 3.22 1.99
N LEU A 126 -10.45 3.13 1.13
CA LEU A 126 -11.45 2.07 1.16
C LEU A 126 -10.85 0.69 0.86
N LEU A 127 -9.96 0.60 -0.12
CA LEU A 127 -9.32 -0.67 -0.49
C LEU A 127 -8.33 -1.14 0.58
N LEU A 128 -7.56 -0.23 1.19
CA LEU A 128 -6.72 -0.56 2.33
C LEU A 128 -7.53 -1.10 3.52
N ASN A 129 -8.70 -0.54 3.75
CA ASN A 129 -9.60 -1.05 4.78
C ASN A 129 -10.24 -2.38 4.38
N ALA A 130 -10.78 -2.49 3.18
CA ALA A 130 -11.55 -3.66 2.75
C ALA A 130 -10.68 -4.89 2.46
N TRP A 131 -9.54 -4.70 1.82
CA TRP A 131 -8.67 -5.81 1.40
C TRP A 131 -7.61 -6.18 2.45
N GLU A 132 -6.98 -5.17 3.04
CA GLU A 132 -5.92 -5.36 4.02
C GLU A 132 -6.42 -5.29 5.47
N GLY A 133 -7.69 -4.94 5.70
CA GLY A 133 -8.27 -4.86 7.04
C GLY A 133 -7.70 -3.73 7.91
N LEU A 134 -7.10 -2.72 7.30
CA LEU A 134 -6.39 -1.65 8.01
C LEU A 134 -7.35 -0.63 8.61
N THR A 135 -7.14 -0.31 9.87
CA THR A 135 -7.85 0.74 10.62
C THR A 135 -6.88 1.45 11.57
N GLY A 136 -7.30 2.58 12.12
CA GLY A 136 -6.57 3.26 13.19
C GLY A 136 -5.11 3.55 12.86
N ASP A 137 -4.20 3.14 13.75
CA ASP A 137 -2.77 3.41 13.61
C ASP A 137 -2.13 2.71 12.40
N ALA A 138 -2.57 1.50 12.07
CA ALA A 138 -2.06 0.77 10.91
C ALA A 138 -2.42 1.47 9.59
N LEU A 139 -3.66 1.93 9.45
CA LEU A 139 -4.10 2.72 8.30
C LEU A 139 -3.36 4.06 8.24
N ALA A 140 -3.21 4.73 9.37
CA ALA A 140 -2.48 5.99 9.50
C ALA A 140 -1.03 5.84 9.02
N GLN A 141 -0.37 4.78 9.42
CA GLN A 141 1.01 4.47 9.02
C GLN A 141 1.14 4.28 7.51
N VAL A 142 0.26 3.52 6.88
CA VAL A 142 0.28 3.32 5.42
C VAL A 142 0.02 4.62 4.68
N LEU A 143 -0.92 5.42 5.16
CA LEU A 143 -1.26 6.70 4.55
C LEU A 143 -0.25 7.81 4.84
N GLY A 144 0.66 7.62 5.80
CA GLY A 144 1.64 8.63 6.22
C GLY A 144 1.02 9.84 6.90
N ILE A 145 -0.06 9.65 7.64
CA ILE A 145 -0.82 10.69 8.36
C ILE A 145 -1.06 10.26 9.82
N GLY A 146 -1.58 11.16 10.64
CA GLY A 146 -1.96 10.82 12.01
C GLY A 146 -3.24 9.97 12.06
N ARG A 147 -3.44 9.25 13.19
CA ARG A 147 -4.59 8.38 13.41
C ARG A 147 -5.93 9.10 13.20
N GLY A 148 -6.09 10.28 13.80
CA GLY A 148 -7.32 11.07 13.62
C GLY A 148 -7.58 11.44 12.17
N GLY A 149 -6.53 11.73 11.40
CA GLY A 149 -6.62 11.97 9.96
C GLY A 149 -7.03 10.72 9.18
N ALA A 150 -6.52 9.55 9.55
CA ALA A 150 -6.89 8.28 8.93
C ALA A 150 -8.35 7.90 9.22
N ASP A 151 -8.79 8.04 10.47
CA ASP A 151 -10.17 7.77 10.86
C ASP A 151 -11.15 8.72 10.13
N ALA A 152 -10.81 10.00 10.04
CA ALA A 152 -11.61 10.98 9.30
C ALA A 152 -11.62 10.69 7.78
N ALA A 153 -10.49 10.30 7.20
CA ALA A 153 -10.40 9.94 5.79
C ALA A 153 -11.28 8.72 5.46
N LEU A 154 -11.21 7.69 6.30
CA LEU A 154 -12.04 6.49 6.13
C LEU A 154 -13.54 6.80 6.26
N SER A 155 -13.92 7.64 7.23
CA SER A 155 -15.30 8.08 7.41
C SER A 155 -15.83 8.86 6.19
N ARG A 156 -15.04 9.81 5.67
CA ARG A 156 -15.40 10.56 4.45
C ARG A 156 -15.47 9.67 3.22
N ALA A 157 -14.51 8.77 3.04
CA ALA A 157 -14.51 7.84 1.92
C ALA A 157 -15.72 6.92 1.91
N ARG A 158 -16.13 6.42 3.09
CA ARG A 158 -17.37 5.64 3.24
C ARG A 158 -18.64 6.47 2.94
N ALA A 159 -18.66 7.73 3.36
CA ALA A 159 -19.80 8.62 3.03
C ALA A 159 -19.89 8.84 1.51
N ARG A 160 -18.77 9.14 0.88
CA ARG A 160 -18.69 9.31 -0.59
C ARG A 160 -19.08 8.03 -1.33
N LEU A 161 -18.64 6.88 -0.86
CA LEU A 161 -19.03 5.59 -1.45
C LEU A 161 -20.55 5.41 -1.43
N ARG A 162 -21.23 5.72 -0.31
CA ARG A 162 -22.69 5.64 -0.21
C ARG A 162 -23.40 6.60 -1.16
N GLU A 163 -22.87 7.82 -1.33
CA GLU A 163 -23.42 8.80 -2.28
C GLU A 163 -23.33 8.31 -3.72
N VAL A 164 -22.15 7.82 -4.12
CA VAL A 164 -21.93 7.30 -5.48
C VAL A 164 -22.78 6.05 -5.73
N TRP A 165 -22.86 5.17 -4.74
CA TRP A 165 -23.69 3.96 -4.83
C TRP A 165 -25.17 4.30 -5.04
N ALA A 166 -25.72 5.22 -4.25
CA ALA A 166 -27.10 5.66 -4.38
C ALA A 166 -27.38 6.35 -5.73
N ALA A 167 -26.42 7.13 -6.24
CA ALA A 167 -26.55 7.74 -7.56
C ALA A 167 -26.55 6.72 -8.70
N ALA A 168 -25.83 5.61 -8.55
CA ALA A 168 -25.82 4.51 -9.53
C ALA A 168 -27.11 3.65 -9.50
N GLU A 169 -27.96 3.81 -8.46
CA GLU A 169 -29.27 3.14 -8.35
C GLU A 169 -30.42 3.95 -8.96
N SER A 170 -30.18 5.21 -9.32
CA SER A 170 -31.21 6.12 -9.85
C SER A 170 -31.26 6.12 -11.35
#